data_f93d64f4a03f569db29e9b249fd13b2d
#
_entry.id   f93d64f4a03f569db29e9b249fd13b2d
#
_cell.length_a   1.000
_cell.length_b   1.000
_cell.length_c   1.000
_cell.angle_alpha   90.00
_cell.angle_beta   90.00
_cell.angle_gamma   90.00
#
_symmetry.space_group_name_H-M   'P 1'
#
loop_
_entity.id
_entity.type
_entity.pdbx_description
1 polymer ?
#
loop_
_entity_poly.entity_id
_entity_poly.type
_entity_poly.pdbx_seq_one_letter_code
_entity_poly.pdbx_strand_id
1 'polypeptide(L)'
;KENHYNSISMKKKITIIGAGMMGSALAFPAAENGHEVHIVGTCLDDEIIDGYIATGKHEKFCRPFPENVRYHYFKDWKEVVKGSDFVIGGVSSFGVDWFLEEILTQLDPEMPVLSVTKGLRATEDGTLLSYPGYWESELAKRGINRTICAVGGPCTSYELVFMDPTEVGFCGKDSDALRIM
;
A
#
# COMPACT_ATOMS: atom_id res chain seq x y z
N LYS A 1 26.78 7.19 -23.85
CA LYS A 1 26.50 8.08 -22.71
C LYS A 1 25.80 7.24 -21.66
N GLU A 2 26.58 6.73 -20.71
CA GLU A 2 26.09 5.96 -19.57
C GLU A 2 25.36 6.92 -18.63
N ASN A 3 24.08 6.71 -18.44
CA ASN A 3 23.29 7.41 -17.44
C ASN A 3 23.64 6.84 -16.06
N HIS A 4 24.51 7.54 -15.35
CA HIS A 4 24.76 7.31 -13.93
C HIS A 4 23.55 7.77 -13.10
N TYR A 5 22.52 6.96 -13.03
CA TYR A 5 21.55 6.99 -11.94
C TYR A 5 21.83 5.84 -10.97
N ASN A 6 23.04 5.80 -10.44
CA ASN A 6 23.32 5.04 -9.22
C ASN A 6 23.05 5.95 -8.00
N SER A 7 21.80 6.30 -7.76
CA SER A 7 21.39 6.57 -6.39
C SER A 7 21.33 5.20 -5.72
N ILE A 8 22.23 4.94 -4.78
CA ILE A 8 22.10 3.82 -3.85
C ILE A 8 20.76 4.05 -3.12
N SER A 9 19.70 3.43 -3.62
CA SER A 9 18.40 3.47 -2.96
C SER A 9 18.60 2.78 -1.62
N MET A 10 18.54 3.55 -0.52
CA MET A 10 18.61 2.98 0.82
C MET A 10 17.49 1.96 0.95
N LYS A 11 17.83 0.77 1.47
CA LYS A 11 16.85 -0.27 1.77
C LYS A 11 15.76 0.31 2.67
N LYS A 12 14.50 0.17 2.26
CA LYS A 12 13.34 0.63 3.00
C LYS A 12 12.57 -0.55 3.58
N LYS A 13 11.87 -0.29 4.67
CA LYS A 13 10.83 -1.18 5.19
C LYS A 13 9.47 -0.67 4.75
N ILE A 14 8.73 -1.50 4.03
CA ILE A 14 7.43 -1.16 3.47
C ILE A 14 6.38 -2.10 4.05
N THR A 15 5.32 -1.55 4.64
CA THR A 15 4.20 -2.36 5.12
C THR A 15 3.00 -2.15 4.20
N ILE A 16 2.45 -3.23 3.68
CA ILE A 16 1.25 -3.27 2.84
C ILE A 16 0.11 -3.82 3.69
N ILE A 17 -0.96 -3.06 3.88
CA ILE A 17 -2.15 -3.49 4.62
C ILE A 17 -3.25 -3.83 3.62
N GLY A 18 -3.60 -5.10 3.58
CA GLY A 18 -4.51 -5.71 2.63
C GLY A 18 -3.79 -6.69 1.70
N ALA A 19 -4.16 -7.96 1.78
CA ALA A 19 -3.58 -9.05 0.98
C ALA A 19 -4.29 -9.26 -0.37
N GLY A 20 -5.02 -8.24 -0.85
CA GLY A 20 -5.67 -8.26 -2.16
C GLY A 20 -4.68 -8.21 -3.32
N MET A 21 -5.18 -8.39 -4.54
CA MET A 21 -4.35 -8.52 -5.75
C MET A 21 -3.39 -7.35 -5.96
N MET A 22 -3.85 -6.10 -5.87
CA MET A 22 -3.00 -4.95 -6.16
C MET A 22 -1.96 -4.69 -5.07
N GLY A 23 -2.34 -4.82 -3.79
CA GLY A 23 -1.40 -4.71 -2.67
C GLY A 23 -0.30 -5.77 -2.77
N SER A 24 -0.68 -7.02 -2.98
CA SER A 24 0.26 -8.13 -3.15
C SER A 24 1.14 -7.99 -4.39
N ALA A 25 0.60 -7.44 -5.48
CA ALA A 25 1.37 -7.22 -6.70
C ALA A 25 2.49 -6.18 -6.51
N LEU A 26 2.24 -5.11 -5.75
CA LEU A 26 3.25 -4.09 -5.46
C LEU A 26 4.39 -4.62 -4.59
N ALA A 27 4.19 -5.72 -3.87
CA ALA A 27 5.26 -6.36 -3.12
C ALA A 27 6.39 -6.88 -4.01
N PHE A 28 6.09 -7.27 -5.26
CA PHE A 28 7.09 -7.81 -6.19
C PHE A 28 8.14 -6.75 -6.58
N PRO A 29 7.78 -5.65 -7.25
CA PRO A 29 8.77 -4.64 -7.63
C PRO A 29 9.46 -4.02 -6.42
N ALA A 30 8.76 -3.81 -5.30
CA ALA A 30 9.36 -3.29 -4.09
C ALA A 30 10.44 -4.24 -3.53
N ALA A 31 10.13 -5.52 -3.41
CA ALA A 31 11.06 -6.51 -2.90
C ALA A 31 12.22 -6.80 -3.87
N GLU A 32 11.97 -6.82 -5.18
CA GLU A 32 12.99 -7.00 -6.21
C GLU A 32 13.97 -5.82 -6.29
N ASN A 33 13.54 -4.62 -5.90
CA ASN A 33 14.42 -3.46 -5.70
C ASN A 33 15.17 -3.49 -4.35
N GLY A 34 15.09 -4.58 -3.60
CA GLY A 34 15.88 -4.82 -2.38
C GLY A 34 15.24 -4.29 -1.10
N HIS A 35 13.99 -3.80 -1.14
CA HIS A 35 13.29 -3.33 0.04
C HIS A 35 12.77 -4.50 0.87
N GLU A 36 12.61 -4.29 2.17
CA GLU A 36 11.95 -5.23 3.07
C GLU A 36 10.45 -4.99 3.02
N VAL A 37 9.68 -6.00 2.64
CA VAL A 37 8.24 -5.86 2.42
C VAL A 37 7.47 -6.75 3.39
N HIS A 38 6.50 -6.16 4.07
CA HIS A 38 5.59 -6.84 4.99
C HIS A 38 4.16 -6.72 4.45
N ILE A 39 3.53 -7.84 4.14
CA ILE A 39 2.10 -7.90 3.81
C ILE A 39 1.34 -8.26 5.06
N VAL A 40 0.41 -7.41 5.45
CA VAL A 40 -0.51 -7.62 6.56
C VAL A 40 -1.91 -7.82 6.00
N GLY A 41 -2.55 -8.92 6.32
CA GLY A 41 -3.95 -9.16 5.95
C GLY A 41 -4.90 -8.16 6.61
N THR A 42 -6.09 -7.99 6.04
CA THR A 42 -7.23 -7.40 6.75
C THR A 42 -7.90 -8.45 7.64
N CYS A 43 -8.92 -8.07 8.39
CA CYS A 43 -9.72 -9.02 9.17
C CYS A 43 -10.46 -10.09 8.31
N LEU A 44 -10.44 -9.98 7.00
CA LEU A 44 -11.04 -10.91 6.04
C LEU A 44 -10.01 -11.76 5.28
N ASP A 45 -8.72 -11.55 5.52
CA ASP A 45 -7.66 -12.11 4.68
C ASP A 45 -6.92 -13.28 5.36
N ASP A 46 -7.38 -13.80 6.50
CA ASP A 46 -6.67 -14.85 7.26
C ASP A 46 -6.38 -16.07 6.38
N GLU A 47 -7.35 -16.55 5.59
CA GLU A 47 -7.17 -17.68 4.68
C GLU A 47 -6.13 -17.37 3.58
N ILE A 48 -6.09 -16.11 3.11
CA ILE A 48 -5.10 -15.67 2.11
C ILE A 48 -3.70 -15.69 2.74
N ILE A 49 -3.57 -15.18 3.97
CA ILE A 49 -2.29 -15.18 4.69
C ILE A 49 -1.84 -16.61 5.00
N ASP A 50 -2.74 -17.51 5.39
CA ASP A 50 -2.43 -18.94 5.55
C ASP A 50 -1.87 -19.53 4.24
N GLY A 51 -2.50 -19.20 3.12
CA GLY A 51 -2.02 -19.59 1.79
C GLY A 51 -0.61 -19.07 1.49
N TYR A 52 -0.31 -17.82 1.84
CA TYR A 52 1.02 -17.23 1.66
C TYR A 52 2.07 -17.91 2.53
N ILE A 53 1.75 -18.17 3.78
CA ILE A 53 2.64 -18.86 4.73
C ILE A 53 2.95 -20.29 4.24
N ALA A 54 1.92 -20.98 3.76
CA ALA A 54 2.05 -22.38 3.33
C ALA A 54 2.80 -22.53 2.00
N THR A 55 2.63 -21.60 1.06
CA THR A 55 3.09 -21.77 -0.33
C THR A 55 4.09 -20.72 -0.81
N GLY A 56 4.23 -19.61 -0.10
CA GLY A 56 5.01 -18.46 -0.55
C GLY A 56 4.44 -17.77 -1.80
N LYS A 57 3.15 -17.98 -2.11
CA LYS A 57 2.51 -17.50 -3.36
C LYS A 57 1.15 -16.88 -3.10
N HIS A 58 0.81 -15.88 -3.90
CA HIS A 58 -0.58 -15.48 -4.08
C HIS A 58 -1.26 -16.47 -5.04
N GLU A 59 -2.43 -17.02 -4.68
CA GLU A 59 -3.12 -18.06 -5.45
C GLU A 59 -3.31 -17.73 -6.94
N LYS A 60 -3.66 -16.45 -7.24
CA LYS A 60 -3.96 -16.00 -8.61
C LYS A 60 -2.72 -15.70 -9.45
N PHE A 61 -1.59 -15.41 -8.84
CA PHE A 61 -0.38 -15.05 -9.58
C PHE A 61 0.47 -16.24 -9.94
N CYS A 62 0.38 -17.35 -9.21
CA CYS A 62 1.17 -18.56 -9.41
C CYS A 62 2.70 -18.34 -9.40
N ARG A 63 3.15 -17.17 -9.00
CA ARG A 63 4.55 -16.78 -8.85
C ARG A 63 4.89 -16.68 -7.36
N PRO A 64 6.00 -17.28 -6.90
CA PRO A 64 6.42 -17.10 -5.52
C PRO A 64 6.82 -15.64 -5.26
N PHE A 65 6.50 -15.16 -4.06
CA PHE A 65 7.01 -13.87 -3.59
C PHE A 65 8.54 -13.93 -3.42
N PRO A 66 9.25 -12.81 -3.62
CA PRO A 66 10.67 -12.71 -3.27
C PRO A 66 10.93 -13.03 -1.79
N GLU A 67 12.13 -13.51 -1.46
CA GLU A 67 12.50 -13.98 -0.12
C GLU A 67 12.45 -12.89 0.97
N ASN A 68 12.51 -11.63 0.59
CA ASN A 68 12.41 -10.47 1.48
C ASN A 68 10.99 -9.98 1.72
N VAL A 69 9.96 -10.75 1.32
CA VAL A 69 8.56 -10.53 1.66
C VAL A 69 8.19 -11.36 2.90
N ARG A 70 7.45 -10.75 3.83
CA ARG A 70 6.94 -11.37 5.06
C ARG A 70 5.43 -11.23 5.12
N TYR A 71 4.75 -12.18 5.75
CA TYR A 71 3.29 -12.26 5.83
C TYR A 71 2.84 -12.21 7.27
N HIS A 72 1.78 -11.44 7.55
CA HIS A 72 1.29 -11.22 8.91
C HIS A 72 -0.24 -11.20 8.93
N TYR A 73 -0.80 -11.69 10.02
CA TYR A 73 -2.22 -11.55 10.30
C TYR A 73 -2.55 -10.13 10.76
N PHE A 74 -3.80 -9.73 10.59
CA PHE A 74 -4.25 -8.40 10.98
C PHE A 74 -3.94 -8.05 12.44
N LYS A 75 -4.10 -9.00 13.36
CA LYS A 75 -3.83 -8.76 14.80
C LYS A 75 -2.44 -8.21 15.10
N ASP A 76 -1.48 -8.45 14.22
CA ASP A 76 -0.06 -8.07 14.43
C ASP A 76 0.30 -6.73 13.77
N TRP A 77 -0.65 -6.07 13.07
CA TRP A 77 -0.38 -4.91 12.23
C TRP A 77 0.34 -3.76 12.95
N LYS A 78 -0.04 -3.48 14.21
CA LYS A 78 0.55 -2.39 14.99
C LYS A 78 2.03 -2.59 15.29
N GLU A 79 2.45 -3.84 15.48
CA GLU A 79 3.85 -4.16 15.67
C GLU A 79 4.61 -4.17 14.35
N VAL A 80 3.98 -4.69 13.31
CA VAL A 80 4.58 -4.80 11.97
C VAL A 80 4.87 -3.42 11.39
N VAL A 81 3.97 -2.46 11.55
CA VAL A 81 4.13 -1.11 10.98
C VAL A 81 5.24 -0.29 11.65
N LYS A 82 5.66 -0.66 12.86
CA LYS A 82 6.75 0.04 13.55
C LYS A 82 8.04 0.00 12.74
N GLY A 83 8.64 1.18 12.56
CA GLY A 83 9.87 1.33 11.79
C GLY A 83 9.70 1.18 10.28
N SER A 84 8.47 1.16 9.76
CA SER A 84 8.23 1.28 8.33
C SER A 84 8.56 2.69 7.85
N ASP A 85 9.10 2.79 6.65
CA ASP A 85 9.32 4.08 5.99
C ASP A 85 8.03 4.65 5.41
N PHE A 86 7.12 3.78 4.98
CA PHE A 86 5.75 4.14 4.58
C PHE A 86 4.83 2.92 4.59
N VAL A 87 3.53 3.19 4.53
CA VAL A 87 2.47 2.18 4.49
C VAL A 87 1.73 2.25 3.16
N ILE A 88 1.45 1.09 2.56
CA ILE A 88 0.58 0.98 1.40
C ILE A 88 -0.79 0.49 1.86
N GLY A 89 -1.84 1.26 1.59
CA GLY A 89 -3.24 0.84 1.77
C GLY A 89 -3.70 0.01 0.58
N GLY A 90 -3.62 -1.33 0.72
CA GLY A 90 -3.94 -2.32 -0.32
C GLY A 90 -5.41 -2.79 -0.31
N VAL A 91 -6.33 -2.00 0.24
CA VAL A 91 -7.75 -2.36 0.34
C VAL A 91 -8.54 -2.03 -0.91
N SER A 92 -9.64 -2.76 -1.13
CA SER A 92 -10.61 -2.46 -2.18
C SER A 92 -11.52 -1.28 -1.78
N SER A 93 -12.39 -0.83 -2.71
CA SER A 93 -13.39 0.21 -2.42
C SER A 93 -14.35 -0.17 -1.27
N PHE A 94 -14.59 -1.44 -1.03
CA PHE A 94 -15.38 -1.92 0.11
C PHE A 94 -14.66 -1.76 1.45
N GLY A 95 -13.34 -1.72 1.45
CA GLY A 95 -12.52 -1.54 2.65
C GLY A 95 -12.22 -0.10 3.02
N VAL A 96 -12.76 0.90 2.30
CA VAL A 96 -12.43 2.33 2.49
C VAL A 96 -12.75 2.82 3.90
N ASP A 97 -13.94 2.52 4.40
CA ASP A 97 -14.35 2.94 5.75
C ASP A 97 -13.61 2.14 6.83
N TRP A 98 -13.43 0.85 6.63
CA TRP A 98 -12.64 0.00 7.51
C TRP A 98 -11.18 0.52 7.63
N PHE A 99 -10.55 0.86 6.51
CA PHE A 99 -9.18 1.36 6.51
C PHE A 99 -9.05 2.71 7.22
N LEU A 100 -10.06 3.58 7.09
CA LEU A 100 -10.13 4.81 7.85
C LEU A 100 -10.16 4.53 9.36
N GLU A 101 -11.12 3.71 9.81
CA GLU A 101 -11.38 3.50 11.23
C GLU A 101 -10.31 2.65 11.92
N GLU A 102 -9.88 1.56 11.28
CA GLU A 102 -8.99 0.60 11.93
C GLU A 102 -7.51 0.93 11.74
N ILE A 103 -7.16 1.66 10.69
CA ILE A 103 -5.76 1.94 10.36
C ILE A 103 -5.44 3.42 10.49
N LEU A 104 -6.05 4.28 9.68
CA LEU A 104 -5.61 5.67 9.54
C LEU A 104 -5.80 6.49 10.81
N THR A 105 -6.82 6.21 11.62
CA THR A 105 -7.05 6.86 12.92
C THR A 105 -6.04 6.45 13.99
N GLN A 106 -5.38 5.32 13.83
CA GLN A 106 -4.47 4.72 14.82
C GLN A 106 -3.00 4.74 14.37
N LEU A 107 -2.76 5.00 13.10
CA LEU A 107 -1.42 5.09 12.54
C LEU A 107 -0.78 6.44 12.90
N ASP A 108 0.53 6.45 13.18
CA ASP A 108 1.28 7.68 13.43
C ASP A 108 0.96 8.71 12.32
N PRO A 109 0.52 9.93 12.66
CA PRO A 109 0.18 10.96 11.67
C PRO A 109 1.30 11.29 10.67
N GLU A 110 2.55 11.17 11.09
CA GLU A 110 3.73 11.43 10.26
C GLU A 110 4.09 10.26 9.33
N MET A 111 3.49 9.07 9.53
CA MET A 111 3.75 7.91 8.68
C MET A 111 3.19 8.15 7.27
N PRO A 112 4.02 8.19 6.22
CA PRO A 112 3.53 8.35 4.86
C PRO A 112 2.63 7.19 4.43
N VAL A 113 1.53 7.49 3.74
CA VAL A 113 0.57 6.49 3.26
C VAL A 113 0.39 6.61 1.75
N LEU A 114 0.52 5.49 1.05
CA LEU A 114 0.23 5.33 -0.37
C LEU A 114 -1.02 4.48 -0.56
N SER A 115 -2.06 5.02 -1.15
CA SER A 115 -3.30 4.28 -1.46
C SER A 115 -3.27 3.68 -2.85
N VAL A 116 -3.66 2.42 -2.97
CA VAL A 116 -3.92 1.80 -4.29
C VAL A 116 -5.40 1.82 -4.67
N THR A 117 -6.28 2.24 -3.75
CA THR A 117 -7.72 2.23 -3.95
C THR A 117 -8.15 3.36 -4.88
N LYS A 118 -8.66 3.00 -6.04
CA LYS A 118 -9.15 3.94 -7.06
C LYS A 118 -10.66 4.14 -6.93
N GLY A 119 -11.10 5.37 -7.11
CA GLY A 119 -12.52 5.70 -7.12
C GLY A 119 -12.84 7.03 -6.47
N LEU A 120 -14.13 7.35 -6.45
CA LEU A 120 -14.69 8.58 -5.90
C LEU A 120 -15.79 8.22 -4.89
N ARG A 121 -15.95 9.08 -3.89
CA ARG A 121 -17.03 9.04 -2.92
C ARG A 121 -17.81 10.36 -2.97
N ALA A 122 -19.13 10.27 -3.06
CA ALA A 122 -19.98 11.42 -2.87
C ALA A 122 -20.14 11.72 -1.38
N THR A 123 -20.00 12.98 -1.01
CA THR A 123 -20.33 13.49 0.32
C THR A 123 -21.82 13.84 0.40
N GLU A 124 -22.33 14.13 1.59
CA GLU A 124 -23.76 14.44 1.80
C GLU A 124 -24.22 15.68 1.02
N ASP A 125 -23.34 16.64 0.79
CA ASP A 125 -23.60 17.86 0.01
C ASP A 125 -23.46 17.64 -1.53
N GLY A 126 -23.19 16.41 -1.95
CA GLY A 126 -23.01 16.04 -3.36
C GLY A 126 -21.62 16.30 -3.93
N THR A 127 -20.66 16.76 -3.13
CA THR A 127 -19.28 16.90 -3.57
C THR A 127 -18.66 15.51 -3.81
N LEU A 128 -17.89 15.37 -4.90
CA LEU A 128 -17.16 14.13 -5.20
C LEU A 128 -15.71 14.27 -4.73
N LEU A 129 -15.29 13.37 -3.87
CA LEU A 129 -13.92 13.26 -3.38
C LEU A 129 -13.28 11.96 -3.87
N SER A 130 -11.99 12.01 -4.22
CA SER A 130 -11.20 10.77 -4.33
C SER A 130 -11.12 10.11 -2.95
N TYR A 131 -10.86 8.80 -2.89
CA TYR A 131 -10.70 8.13 -1.59
C TYR A 131 -9.60 8.76 -0.71
N PRO A 132 -8.40 9.12 -1.21
CA PRO A 132 -7.47 9.90 -0.40
C PRO A 132 -8.06 11.20 0.13
N GLY A 133 -8.74 11.98 -0.72
CA GLY A 133 -9.38 13.22 -0.29
C GLY A 133 -10.51 13.01 0.72
N TYR A 134 -11.27 11.94 0.60
CA TYR A 134 -12.28 11.53 1.58
C TYR A 134 -11.62 11.21 2.94
N TRP A 135 -10.58 10.39 2.96
CA TRP A 135 -9.86 10.06 4.19
C TRP A 135 -9.22 11.29 4.84
N GLU A 136 -8.56 12.14 4.06
CA GLU A 136 -8.00 13.41 4.55
C GLU A 136 -9.08 14.27 5.21
N SER A 137 -10.25 14.39 4.58
CA SER A 137 -11.38 15.17 5.12
C SER A 137 -11.91 14.59 6.44
N GLU A 138 -12.12 13.27 6.50
CA GLU A 138 -12.63 12.61 7.71
C GLU A 138 -11.62 12.64 8.88
N LEU A 139 -10.33 12.51 8.58
CA LEU A 139 -9.28 12.62 9.58
C LEU A 139 -9.16 14.05 10.12
N ALA A 140 -9.27 15.06 9.24
CA ALA A 140 -9.24 16.47 9.64
C ALA A 140 -10.39 16.83 10.60
N LYS A 141 -11.60 16.27 10.40
CA LYS A 141 -12.73 16.42 11.33
C LYS A 141 -12.43 15.88 12.74
N ARG A 142 -11.48 14.95 12.85
CA ARG A 142 -11.03 14.32 14.10
C ARG A 142 -9.75 14.95 14.65
N GLY A 143 -9.28 16.04 14.05
CA GLY A 143 -8.05 16.74 14.45
C GLY A 143 -6.75 16.02 14.01
N ILE A 144 -6.84 15.07 13.10
CA ILE A 144 -5.67 14.35 12.54
C ILE A 144 -5.37 14.96 11.18
N ASN A 145 -4.24 15.66 11.08
CA ASN A 145 -3.75 16.20 9.82
C ASN A 145 -2.82 15.20 9.15
N ARG A 146 -3.22 14.71 7.98
CA ARG A 146 -2.46 13.75 7.19
C ARG A 146 -2.72 14.00 5.72
N THR A 147 -1.68 13.91 4.89
CA THR A 147 -1.82 13.79 3.45
C THR A 147 -1.67 12.33 3.04
N ILE A 148 -2.44 11.91 2.04
CA ILE A 148 -2.42 10.54 1.54
C ILE A 148 -2.06 10.57 0.06
N CYS A 149 -0.98 9.89 -0.29
CA CYS A 149 -0.56 9.68 -1.66
C CYS A 149 -1.39 8.56 -2.32
N ALA A 150 -1.47 8.57 -3.62
CA ALA A 150 -2.21 7.57 -4.39
C ALA A 150 -1.41 7.02 -5.56
N VAL A 151 -1.65 5.76 -5.88
CA VAL A 151 -1.17 5.13 -7.11
C VAL A 151 -2.12 5.48 -8.25
N GLY A 152 -1.57 6.05 -9.32
CA GLY A 152 -2.24 6.27 -10.60
C GLY A 152 -1.58 5.51 -11.73
N GLY A 153 -2.21 5.54 -12.91
CA GLY A 153 -1.67 4.93 -14.11
C GLY A 153 -2.43 3.68 -14.58
N PRO A 154 -2.10 3.19 -15.78
CA PRO A 154 -2.80 2.09 -16.43
C PRO A 154 -2.36 0.69 -15.99
N CYS A 155 -1.45 0.56 -15.04
CA CYS A 155 -0.88 -0.72 -14.61
C CYS A 155 -1.93 -1.68 -14.05
N THR A 156 -1.73 -2.95 -14.34
CA THR A 156 -2.48 -4.07 -13.75
C THR A 156 -1.60 -4.81 -12.73
N SER A 157 -2.23 -5.59 -11.86
CA SER A 157 -1.49 -6.41 -10.90
C SER A 157 -0.60 -7.46 -11.58
N TYR A 158 -1.05 -8.04 -12.68
CA TYR A 158 -0.28 -9.03 -13.44
C TYR A 158 0.99 -8.42 -14.05
N GLU A 159 0.91 -7.23 -14.65
CA GLU A 159 2.08 -6.54 -15.19
C GLU A 159 3.14 -6.28 -14.12
N LEU A 160 2.74 -5.88 -12.92
CA LEU A 160 3.67 -5.68 -11.80
C LEU A 160 4.32 -7.00 -11.35
N VAL A 161 3.53 -8.07 -11.26
CA VAL A 161 4.03 -9.39 -10.82
C VAL A 161 5.00 -10.00 -11.83
N PHE A 162 4.72 -9.87 -13.12
CA PHE A 162 5.53 -10.51 -14.18
C PHE A 162 6.57 -9.58 -14.80
N MET A 163 6.72 -8.37 -14.24
CA MET A 163 7.68 -7.36 -14.73
C MET A 163 7.46 -6.98 -16.19
N ASP A 164 6.21 -7.01 -16.63
CA ASP A 164 5.84 -6.55 -17.96
C ASP A 164 6.05 -5.02 -18.04
N PRO A 165 6.37 -4.49 -19.23
CA PRO A 165 6.50 -3.04 -19.41
C PRO A 165 5.21 -2.32 -19.00
N THR A 166 5.26 -1.60 -17.88
CA THR A 166 4.14 -0.82 -17.35
C THR A 166 4.64 0.40 -16.59
N GLU A 167 3.78 1.35 -16.35
CA GLU A 167 4.09 2.55 -15.59
C GLU A 167 3.07 2.79 -14.50
N VAL A 168 3.54 3.19 -13.34
CA VAL A 168 2.73 3.68 -12.23
C VAL A 168 3.16 5.09 -11.87
N GLY A 169 2.21 5.96 -11.63
CA GLY A 169 2.45 7.28 -11.08
C GLY A 169 2.10 7.31 -9.60
N PHE A 170 3.00 7.81 -8.77
CA PHE A 170 2.67 8.14 -7.39
C PHE A 170 2.29 9.62 -7.33
N CYS A 171 1.09 9.90 -6.86
CA CYS A 171 0.49 11.23 -6.85
C CYS A 171 0.15 11.64 -5.41
N GLY A 172 0.43 12.89 -5.05
CA GLY A 172 0.13 13.41 -3.72
C GLY A 172 0.45 14.88 -3.61
N LYS A 173 0.04 15.49 -2.50
CA LYS A 173 0.35 16.89 -2.17
C LYS A 173 1.66 17.04 -1.40
N ASP A 174 2.13 15.96 -0.78
CA ASP A 174 3.35 15.92 0.02
C ASP A 174 4.52 15.42 -0.84
N SER A 175 5.38 16.35 -1.25
CA SER A 175 6.55 16.05 -2.08
C SER A 175 7.62 15.24 -1.35
N ASP A 176 7.70 15.35 -0.03
CA ASP A 176 8.69 14.62 0.76
C ASP A 176 8.25 13.17 0.96
N ALA A 177 6.96 12.93 1.20
CA ALA A 177 6.38 11.60 1.19
C ALA A 177 6.59 10.91 -0.18
N LEU A 178 6.33 11.62 -1.29
CA LEU A 178 6.54 11.08 -2.64
C LEU A 178 8.00 10.71 -2.95
N ARG A 179 8.97 11.41 -2.35
CA ARG A 179 10.41 11.08 -2.50
C ARG A 179 10.82 9.84 -1.71
N ILE A 180 10.09 9.53 -0.63
CA ILE A 180 10.34 8.34 0.17
C ILE A 180 9.84 7.08 -0.57
N MET A 181 8.70 7.20 -1.25
CA MET A 181 8.04 6.14 -2.01
C MET A 181 8.73 5.88 -3.35
#